data_c9824f69f21416f7d21e22d6c5b6953b
#
_entry.id   c9824f69f21416f7d21e22d6c5b6953b
#
_cell.length_a   1.000
_cell.length_b   1.000
_cell.length_c   1.000
_cell.angle_alpha   90.00
_cell.angle_beta   90.00
_cell.angle_gamma   90.00
#
_symmetry.space_group_name_H-M   'P 1'
#
loop_
_entity.id
_entity.type
_entity.pdbx_description
1 polymer ?
#
loop_
_entity_poly.entity_id
_entity_poly.type
_entity_poly.pdbx_seq_one_letter_code
_entity_poly.pdbx_strand_id
1 'polypeptide(L)'
;PKCDPEIFNGTIPVLGICYGMQLMASTLGGEVKKGITKEYGKASILIDDNFDLFEGLWLETTIWMSHGDTVVKMPEHFHKIGHTNTCEIAAIAQTKKKLYGVQFHPEVVHTVRGMEIIKNFVYKICNCVPVWTSKSFVTKAIAEIKATVKDQKVLCALSGGVDSTTVAALLNAAIGDNLTCVFIDQGFMRKNEAERIKNLFEKKFKIHIIY
;
A
#
# COMPACT_ATOMS: atom_id res chain seq x y z
N PRO A 1 -6.62 17.27 10.75
CA PRO A 1 -6.73 17.33 9.28
C PRO A 1 -8.16 17.07 8.85
N LYS A 2 -8.56 17.62 7.70
CA LYS A 2 -9.87 17.39 7.10
C LYS A 2 -9.65 16.95 5.65
N CYS A 3 -10.61 16.23 5.07
CA CYS A 3 -10.65 15.92 3.65
C CYS A 3 -11.85 16.60 3.00
N ASP A 4 -11.89 16.58 1.68
CA ASP A 4 -13.06 17.02 0.94
C ASP A 4 -14.22 16.03 1.22
N PRO A 5 -15.40 16.52 1.68
CA PRO A 5 -16.56 15.67 1.92
C PRO A 5 -17.01 14.88 0.69
N GLU A 6 -16.72 15.35 -0.52
CA GLU A 6 -17.09 14.68 -1.76
C GLU A 6 -16.47 13.27 -1.90
N ILE A 7 -15.39 12.97 -1.19
CA ILE A 7 -14.81 11.62 -1.18
C ILE A 7 -15.81 10.56 -0.67
N PHE A 8 -16.80 10.98 0.13
CA PHE A 8 -17.82 10.10 0.71
C PHE A 8 -19.16 10.12 -0.04
N ASN A 9 -19.20 10.67 -1.25
CA ASN A 9 -20.44 10.74 -2.05
C ASN A 9 -20.89 9.37 -2.59
N GLY A 10 -20.03 8.36 -2.57
CA GLY A 10 -20.29 6.99 -3.05
C GLY A 10 -19.90 6.74 -4.51
N THR A 11 -19.22 7.70 -5.15
CA THR A 11 -18.68 7.51 -6.52
C THR A 11 -17.58 6.46 -6.54
N ILE A 12 -16.73 6.43 -5.52
CA ILE A 12 -15.66 5.45 -5.32
C ILE A 12 -15.82 4.77 -3.96
N PRO A 13 -15.49 3.47 -3.84
CA PRO A 13 -15.43 2.79 -2.54
C PRO A 13 -14.37 3.43 -1.63
N VAL A 14 -14.69 3.59 -0.33
CA VAL A 14 -13.77 4.15 0.66
C VAL A 14 -13.65 3.23 1.87
N LEU A 15 -12.43 2.95 2.29
CA LEU A 15 -12.12 2.32 3.58
C LEU A 15 -11.43 3.34 4.50
N GLY A 16 -12.13 3.79 5.52
CA GLY A 16 -11.56 4.62 6.59
C GLY A 16 -10.88 3.77 7.64
N ILE A 17 -9.58 3.94 7.84
CA ILE A 17 -8.80 3.22 8.86
C ILE A 17 -8.52 4.18 10.01
N CYS A 18 -8.83 3.78 11.25
CA CYS A 18 -8.61 4.51 12.49
C CYS A 18 -9.15 5.96 12.41
N TYR A 19 -8.29 6.96 12.29
CA TYR A 19 -8.69 8.35 12.10
C TYR A 19 -9.57 8.54 10.85
N GLY A 20 -9.34 7.77 9.79
CA GLY A 20 -10.15 7.80 8.57
C GLY A 20 -11.61 7.40 8.80
N MET A 21 -11.87 6.40 9.66
CA MET A 21 -13.23 6.05 10.09
C MET A 21 -13.88 7.18 10.88
N GLN A 22 -13.15 7.78 11.82
CA GLN A 22 -13.63 8.90 12.64
C GLN A 22 -13.95 10.12 11.79
N LEU A 23 -13.07 10.44 10.83
CA LEU A 23 -13.27 11.54 9.89
C LEU A 23 -14.50 11.32 9.01
N MET A 24 -14.67 10.11 8.47
CA MET A 24 -15.85 9.74 7.69
C MET A 24 -17.12 9.85 8.55
N ALA A 25 -17.12 9.31 9.76
CA ALA A 25 -18.26 9.38 10.65
C ALA A 25 -18.64 10.84 10.98
N SER A 26 -17.67 11.67 11.37
CA SER A 26 -17.93 13.07 11.72
C SER A 26 -18.39 13.90 10.51
N THR A 27 -17.83 13.65 9.33
CA THR A 27 -18.19 14.37 8.10
C THR A 27 -19.63 14.07 7.65
N LEU A 28 -20.07 12.83 7.87
CA LEU A 28 -21.41 12.37 7.43
C LEU A 28 -22.49 12.50 8.52
N GLY A 29 -22.24 13.26 9.60
CA GLY A 29 -23.24 13.56 10.63
C GLY A 29 -23.29 12.56 11.81
N GLY A 30 -22.30 11.71 11.91
CA GLY A 30 -22.05 10.93 13.12
C GLY A 30 -21.33 11.74 14.19
N GLU A 31 -21.03 11.12 15.33
CA GLU A 31 -20.39 11.79 16.46
C GLU A 31 -19.15 11.02 16.92
N VAL A 32 -18.04 11.71 17.08
CA VAL A 32 -16.78 11.21 17.63
C VAL A 32 -16.52 11.88 18.96
N LYS A 33 -16.24 11.10 19.98
CA LYS A 33 -15.91 11.60 21.33
C LYS A 33 -14.64 10.96 21.84
N LYS A 34 -14.02 11.61 22.81
CA LYS A 34 -12.95 11.02 23.58
C LYS A 34 -13.44 9.74 24.27
N GLY A 35 -12.77 8.64 23.98
CA GLY A 35 -13.11 7.34 24.58
C GLY A 35 -12.92 7.36 26.11
N ILE A 36 -13.79 6.65 26.81
CA ILE A 36 -13.63 6.43 28.25
C ILE A 36 -12.36 5.61 28.50
N THR A 37 -12.15 4.60 27.67
CA THR A 37 -10.97 3.74 27.68
C THR A 37 -10.15 4.01 26.41
N LYS A 38 -8.86 4.30 26.59
CA LYS A 38 -7.94 4.37 25.47
C LYS A 38 -7.48 2.97 25.11
N GLU A 39 -7.48 2.63 23.83
CA GLU A 39 -7.06 1.31 23.37
C GLU A 39 -5.75 1.43 22.57
N TYR A 40 -4.70 0.85 23.14
CA TYR A 40 -3.40 0.75 22.50
C TYR A 40 -2.89 -0.69 22.61
N GLY A 41 -2.62 -1.32 21.45
CA GLY A 41 -2.13 -2.68 21.39
C GLY A 41 -3.16 -3.69 20.90
N LYS A 42 -3.00 -4.95 21.35
CA LYS A 42 -3.87 -6.06 20.93
C LYS A 42 -5.24 -5.97 21.60
N ALA A 43 -6.29 -6.13 20.80
CA ALA A 43 -7.68 -6.30 21.24
C ALA A 43 -8.32 -7.45 20.46
N SER A 44 -9.45 -7.97 20.96
CA SER A 44 -10.27 -8.92 20.22
C SER A 44 -11.48 -8.20 19.64
N ILE A 45 -11.71 -8.32 18.32
CA ILE A 45 -12.92 -7.85 17.68
C ILE A 45 -13.91 -8.98 17.54
N LEU A 46 -15.17 -8.71 17.87
CA LEU A 46 -16.31 -9.55 17.56
C LEU A 46 -16.96 -9.01 16.30
N ILE A 47 -17.11 -9.86 15.28
CA ILE A 47 -17.68 -9.51 13.98
C ILE A 47 -19.20 -9.71 14.06
N ASP A 48 -19.94 -8.60 13.93
CA ASP A 48 -21.40 -8.57 13.96
C ASP A 48 -22.00 -8.91 12.60
N ASP A 49 -21.28 -8.56 11.51
CA ASP A 49 -21.69 -8.83 10.13
C ASP A 49 -20.48 -9.39 9.35
N ASN A 50 -20.60 -10.65 8.93
CA ASN A 50 -19.53 -11.41 8.27
C ASN A 50 -19.64 -11.38 6.73
N PHE A 51 -20.20 -10.32 6.16
CA PHE A 51 -20.27 -10.11 4.71
C PHE A 51 -19.26 -9.05 4.25
N ASP A 52 -19.08 -8.93 2.95
CA ASP A 52 -18.25 -7.92 2.29
C ASP A 52 -16.84 -7.81 2.90
N LEU A 53 -16.62 -6.81 3.76
CA LEU A 53 -15.31 -6.49 4.32
C LEU A 53 -14.74 -7.64 5.18
N PHE A 54 -15.59 -8.32 5.92
CA PHE A 54 -15.20 -9.41 6.85
C PHE A 54 -15.50 -10.81 6.33
N GLU A 55 -15.90 -10.93 5.08
CA GLU A 55 -16.21 -12.23 4.48
C GLU A 55 -15.03 -13.19 4.58
N GLY A 56 -15.33 -14.41 5.11
CA GLY A 56 -14.35 -15.46 5.30
C GLY A 56 -13.47 -15.32 6.54
N LEU A 57 -13.65 -14.27 7.36
CA LEU A 57 -12.98 -14.17 8.66
C LEU A 57 -13.71 -15.00 9.73
N TRP A 58 -13.00 -15.29 10.81
CA TRP A 58 -13.61 -15.83 12.02
C TRP A 58 -14.46 -14.78 12.72
N LEU A 59 -15.52 -15.19 13.41
CA LEU A 59 -16.39 -14.28 14.16
C LEU A 59 -15.67 -13.51 15.29
N GLU A 60 -14.54 -14.01 15.74
CA GLU A 60 -13.65 -13.34 16.68
C GLU A 60 -12.20 -13.44 16.18
N THR A 61 -11.48 -12.30 16.19
CA THR A 61 -10.09 -12.26 15.77
C THR A 61 -9.31 -11.15 16.47
N THR A 62 -8.00 -11.34 16.57
CA THR A 62 -7.09 -10.34 17.16
C THR A 62 -6.83 -9.20 16.19
N ILE A 63 -6.98 -7.99 16.69
CA ILE A 63 -6.72 -6.74 15.96
C ILE A 63 -5.74 -5.85 16.72
N TRP A 64 -5.19 -4.84 16.06
CA TRP A 64 -4.32 -3.83 16.67
C TRP A 64 -5.05 -2.49 16.75
N MET A 65 -5.24 -2.00 17.98
CA MET A 65 -5.84 -0.71 18.28
C MET A 65 -4.77 0.34 18.58
N SER A 66 -5.05 1.59 18.19
CA SER A 66 -4.19 2.75 18.51
C SER A 66 -5.01 4.02 18.51
N HIS A 67 -5.93 4.17 19.47
CA HIS A 67 -6.81 5.34 19.52
C HIS A 67 -7.19 5.75 20.94
N GLY A 68 -7.52 7.04 21.08
CA GLY A 68 -8.09 7.62 22.30
C GLY A 68 -9.49 8.19 22.09
N ASP A 69 -9.87 8.46 20.84
CA ASP A 69 -11.20 8.93 20.44
C ASP A 69 -11.93 7.79 19.72
N THR A 70 -13.25 7.76 19.81
CA THR A 70 -14.08 6.71 19.23
C THR A 70 -15.37 7.27 18.65
N VAL A 71 -15.91 6.60 17.64
CA VAL A 71 -17.24 6.88 17.10
C VAL A 71 -18.27 6.42 18.14
N VAL A 72 -19.09 7.34 18.63
CA VAL A 72 -20.16 7.06 19.60
C VAL A 72 -21.55 7.09 18.97
N LYS A 73 -21.68 7.71 17.78
CA LYS A 73 -22.90 7.72 16.98
C LYS A 73 -22.52 7.56 15.52
N MET A 74 -23.07 6.53 14.90
CA MET A 74 -22.90 6.30 13.47
C MET A 74 -23.66 7.34 12.64
N PRO A 75 -23.15 7.67 11.43
CA PRO A 75 -23.94 8.44 10.48
C PRO A 75 -25.20 7.68 10.05
N GLU A 76 -26.16 8.42 9.49
CA GLU A 76 -27.38 7.83 8.94
C GLU A 76 -27.06 6.82 7.81
N HIS A 77 -27.81 5.73 7.76
CA HIS A 77 -27.63 4.62 6.82
C HIS A 77 -26.38 3.75 7.03
N PHE A 78 -25.56 4.03 8.04
CA PHE A 78 -24.49 3.11 8.44
C PHE A 78 -25.02 2.08 9.45
N HIS A 79 -24.41 0.91 9.42
CA HIS A 79 -24.63 -0.12 10.44
C HIS A 79 -23.29 -0.59 11.02
N LYS A 80 -23.34 -1.07 12.24
CA LYS A 80 -22.18 -1.65 12.91
C LYS A 80 -21.91 -3.03 12.32
N ILE A 81 -20.66 -3.30 12.00
CA ILE A 81 -20.20 -4.60 11.48
C ILE A 81 -19.19 -5.29 12.40
N GLY A 82 -18.77 -4.63 13.50
CA GLY A 82 -17.90 -5.21 14.50
C GLY A 82 -17.68 -4.31 15.70
N HIS A 83 -17.44 -4.94 16.86
CA HIS A 83 -17.19 -4.26 18.13
C HIS A 83 -16.10 -4.98 18.95
N THR A 84 -15.56 -4.31 19.96
CA THR A 84 -14.73 -4.92 21.01
C THR A 84 -15.42 -4.75 22.37
N ASN A 85 -14.88 -5.36 23.41
CA ASN A 85 -15.41 -5.19 24.76
C ASN A 85 -15.36 -3.73 25.28
N THR A 86 -14.51 -2.89 24.69
CA THR A 86 -14.23 -1.51 25.11
C THR A 86 -14.55 -0.48 24.04
N CYS A 87 -14.75 -0.89 22.78
CA CYS A 87 -15.13 -0.05 21.66
C CYS A 87 -16.41 -0.63 21.02
N GLU A 88 -17.57 -0.05 21.38
CA GLU A 88 -18.88 -0.50 20.90
C GLU A 88 -19.04 -0.39 19.37
N ILE A 89 -18.36 0.58 18.74
CA ILE A 89 -18.38 0.78 17.30
C ILE A 89 -16.95 0.71 16.79
N ALA A 90 -16.46 -0.51 16.61
CA ALA A 90 -15.10 -0.76 16.12
C ALA A 90 -15.03 -0.90 14.59
N ALA A 91 -16.17 -1.19 13.94
CA ALA A 91 -16.27 -1.23 12.49
C ALA A 91 -17.69 -0.89 12.04
N ILE A 92 -17.79 -0.13 10.92
CA ILE A 92 -19.04 0.35 10.33
C ILE A 92 -19.06 0.15 8.82
N ALA A 93 -20.25 0.00 8.27
CA ALA A 93 -20.44 -0.08 6.82
C ALA A 93 -21.70 0.67 6.35
N GLN A 94 -21.60 1.23 5.17
CA GLN A 94 -22.70 1.71 4.34
C GLN A 94 -22.55 1.06 2.96
N THR A 95 -23.12 -0.11 2.79
CA THR A 95 -22.88 -1.02 1.65
C THR A 95 -23.30 -0.44 0.31
N LYS A 96 -24.43 0.30 0.27
CA LYS A 96 -24.93 0.92 -0.98
C LYS A 96 -23.95 1.92 -1.58
N LYS A 97 -23.25 2.69 -0.74
CA LYS A 97 -22.22 3.65 -1.15
C LYS A 97 -20.81 3.07 -1.10
N LYS A 98 -20.66 1.82 -0.68
CA LYS A 98 -19.37 1.15 -0.49
C LYS A 98 -18.42 1.93 0.42
N LEU A 99 -18.97 2.49 1.51
CA LEU A 99 -18.21 3.18 2.54
C LEU A 99 -18.04 2.25 3.75
N TYR A 100 -16.80 2.00 4.13
CA TYR A 100 -16.44 1.11 5.23
C TYR A 100 -15.48 1.83 6.15
N GLY A 101 -15.59 1.58 7.45
CA GLY A 101 -14.70 2.14 8.46
C GLY A 101 -14.29 1.10 9.47
N VAL A 102 -13.03 1.07 9.85
CA VAL A 102 -12.50 0.25 10.95
C VAL A 102 -11.68 1.12 11.89
N GLN A 103 -11.88 0.95 13.21
CA GLN A 103 -11.14 1.71 14.21
C GLN A 103 -9.73 1.18 14.44
N PHE A 104 -9.50 -0.08 14.12
CA PHE A 104 -8.22 -0.77 14.21
C PHE A 104 -7.39 -0.63 12.93
N HIS A 105 -6.16 -1.12 12.97
CA HIS A 105 -5.20 -1.09 11.87
C HIS A 105 -5.10 -2.46 11.18
N PRO A 106 -5.80 -2.72 10.08
CA PRO A 106 -5.70 -3.98 9.34
C PRO A 106 -4.37 -4.12 8.59
N GLU A 107 -3.66 -3.01 8.32
CA GLU A 107 -2.42 -2.97 7.56
C GLU A 107 -1.19 -3.44 8.34
N VAL A 108 -1.28 -3.50 9.68
CA VAL A 108 -0.15 -3.88 10.52
C VAL A 108 -0.10 -5.39 10.77
N VAL A 109 1.10 -5.93 10.93
CA VAL A 109 1.34 -7.38 11.14
C VAL A 109 0.69 -7.93 12.42
N HIS A 110 0.36 -7.08 13.37
CA HIS A 110 -0.27 -7.45 14.64
C HIS A 110 -1.77 -7.72 14.53
N THR A 111 -2.42 -7.27 13.44
CA THR A 111 -3.81 -7.63 13.15
C THR A 111 -3.82 -8.97 12.42
N VAL A 112 -4.31 -9.99 13.12
CA VAL A 112 -4.43 -11.33 12.55
C VAL A 112 -5.43 -11.29 11.40
N ARG A 113 -5.03 -11.84 10.22
CA ARG A 113 -5.82 -11.79 8.97
C ARG A 113 -6.17 -10.38 8.45
N GLY A 114 -5.46 -9.33 8.91
CA GLY A 114 -5.69 -7.97 8.45
C GLY A 114 -5.53 -7.80 6.93
N MET A 115 -4.59 -8.54 6.34
CA MET A 115 -4.41 -8.57 4.88
C MET A 115 -5.62 -9.15 4.13
N GLU A 116 -6.40 -10.02 4.75
CA GLU A 116 -7.63 -10.56 4.15
C GLU A 116 -8.73 -9.50 4.11
N ILE A 117 -8.85 -8.70 5.17
CA ILE A 117 -9.73 -7.52 5.21
C ILE A 117 -9.41 -6.57 4.05
N ILE A 118 -8.12 -6.23 3.88
CA ILE A 118 -7.67 -5.38 2.80
C ILE A 118 -7.96 -6.00 1.43
N LYS A 119 -7.72 -7.31 1.26
CA LYS A 119 -8.05 -8.04 0.04
C LYS A 119 -9.55 -8.04 -0.27
N ASN A 120 -10.40 -8.24 0.73
CA ASN A 120 -11.85 -8.16 0.56
C ASN A 120 -12.26 -6.77 0.07
N PHE A 121 -11.72 -5.72 0.70
CA PHE A 121 -12.00 -4.35 0.24
C PHE A 121 -11.54 -4.13 -1.20
N VAL A 122 -10.28 -4.42 -1.52
CA VAL A 122 -9.69 -4.14 -2.85
C VAL A 122 -10.31 -4.99 -3.95
N TYR A 123 -10.47 -6.29 -3.72
CA TYR A 123 -10.87 -7.21 -4.79
C TYR A 123 -12.37 -7.41 -4.89
N LYS A 124 -13.10 -7.48 -3.75
CA LYS A 124 -14.54 -7.75 -3.75
C LYS A 124 -15.36 -6.44 -3.78
N ILE A 125 -15.03 -5.48 -2.92
CA ILE A 125 -15.79 -4.24 -2.80
C ILE A 125 -15.44 -3.27 -3.93
N CYS A 126 -14.13 -3.04 -4.18
CA CYS A 126 -13.66 -2.17 -5.26
C CYS A 126 -13.66 -2.85 -6.63
N ASN A 127 -13.77 -4.19 -6.70
CA ASN A 127 -13.63 -4.96 -7.93
C ASN A 127 -12.31 -4.69 -8.69
N CYS A 128 -11.22 -4.40 -7.96
CA CYS A 128 -9.91 -4.20 -8.57
C CYS A 128 -9.36 -5.51 -9.11
N VAL A 129 -8.87 -5.49 -10.34
CA VAL A 129 -8.18 -6.62 -10.95
C VAL A 129 -6.68 -6.50 -10.69
N PRO A 130 -5.98 -7.54 -10.17
CA PRO A 130 -4.55 -7.48 -9.88
C PRO A 130 -3.71 -7.59 -11.18
N VAL A 131 -3.70 -6.51 -11.96
CA VAL A 131 -2.99 -6.44 -13.25
C VAL A 131 -1.51 -6.05 -13.10
N TRP A 132 -1.14 -5.47 -11.96
CA TRP A 132 0.23 -5.07 -11.69
C TRP A 132 1.01 -6.23 -11.06
N THR A 133 2.09 -6.62 -11.71
CA THR A 133 3.09 -7.57 -11.21
C THR A 133 4.47 -7.01 -11.55
N SER A 134 5.52 -7.42 -10.83
CA SER A 134 6.89 -7.05 -11.18
C SER A 134 7.23 -7.43 -12.64
N LYS A 135 6.72 -8.56 -13.12
CA LYS A 135 6.91 -9.00 -14.50
C LYS A 135 6.20 -8.08 -15.50
N SER A 136 4.93 -7.73 -15.25
CA SER A 136 4.17 -6.82 -16.13
C SER A 136 4.76 -5.42 -16.13
N PHE A 137 5.26 -4.94 -14.98
CA PHE A 137 6.00 -3.68 -14.87
C PHE A 137 7.26 -3.67 -15.73
N VAL A 138 8.12 -4.71 -15.63
CA VAL A 138 9.34 -4.82 -16.43
C VAL A 138 9.02 -4.81 -17.92
N THR A 139 8.02 -5.58 -18.36
CA THR A 139 7.61 -5.64 -19.77
C THR A 139 7.16 -4.27 -20.27
N LYS A 140 6.34 -3.56 -19.49
CA LYS A 140 5.84 -2.22 -19.82
C LYS A 140 6.97 -1.20 -19.84
N ALA A 141 7.85 -1.18 -18.84
CA ALA A 141 8.98 -0.27 -18.75
C ALA A 141 9.95 -0.44 -19.94
N ILE A 142 10.25 -1.68 -20.34
CA ILE A 142 11.08 -1.95 -21.52
C ILE A 142 10.42 -1.39 -22.79
N ALA A 143 9.12 -1.57 -22.95
CA ALA A 143 8.41 -1.04 -24.13
C ALA A 143 8.41 0.50 -24.14
N GLU A 144 8.19 1.15 -23.03
CA GLU A 144 8.22 2.61 -22.87
C GLU A 144 9.62 3.18 -23.15
N ILE A 145 10.67 2.53 -22.61
CA ILE A 145 12.08 2.92 -22.89
C ILE A 145 12.37 2.82 -24.37
N LYS A 146 12.02 1.73 -25.03
CA LYS A 146 12.21 1.57 -26.48
C LYS A 146 11.52 2.66 -27.29
N ALA A 147 10.27 2.95 -26.95
CA ALA A 147 9.48 3.98 -27.64
C ALA A 147 10.08 5.39 -27.48
N THR A 148 10.65 5.67 -26.30
CA THR A 148 11.24 6.98 -25.97
C THR A 148 12.64 7.13 -26.58
N VAL A 149 13.50 6.14 -26.40
CA VAL A 149 14.92 6.21 -26.79
C VAL A 149 15.10 6.02 -28.30
N LYS A 150 14.32 5.12 -28.90
CA LYS A 150 14.45 4.74 -30.32
C LYS A 150 15.90 4.29 -30.63
N ASP A 151 16.53 4.92 -31.60
CA ASP A 151 17.89 4.60 -32.06
C ASP A 151 18.99 5.47 -31.41
N GLN A 152 18.61 6.24 -30.36
CA GLN A 152 19.57 7.12 -29.69
C GLN A 152 20.44 6.34 -28.70
N LYS A 153 21.66 6.87 -28.46
CA LYS A 153 22.56 6.36 -27.43
C LYS A 153 22.19 6.95 -26.05
N VAL A 154 22.27 6.14 -25.02
CA VAL A 154 21.98 6.52 -23.64
C VAL A 154 23.22 6.35 -22.78
N LEU A 155 23.52 7.37 -21.98
CA LEU A 155 24.52 7.32 -20.92
C LEU A 155 23.80 7.11 -19.57
N CYS A 156 24.23 6.09 -18.82
CA CYS A 156 23.70 5.80 -17.48
C CYS A 156 24.84 5.88 -16.45
N ALA A 157 24.73 6.84 -15.52
CA ALA A 157 25.64 6.93 -14.39
C ALA A 157 25.30 5.88 -13.34
N LEU A 158 26.28 5.14 -12.88
CA LEU A 158 26.13 4.10 -11.86
C LEU A 158 26.70 4.56 -10.53
N SER A 159 25.92 4.41 -9.46
CA SER A 159 26.40 4.60 -8.08
C SER A 159 26.75 3.29 -7.38
N GLY A 160 26.44 2.15 -8.00
CA GLY A 160 26.55 0.83 -7.37
C GLY A 160 25.38 0.48 -6.44
N GLY A 161 24.43 1.40 -6.21
CA GLY A 161 23.21 1.16 -5.46
C GLY A 161 22.16 0.37 -6.24
N VAL A 162 21.12 -0.09 -5.55
CA VAL A 162 20.02 -0.90 -6.12
C VAL A 162 19.30 -0.16 -7.24
N ASP A 163 19.01 1.12 -7.06
CA ASP A 163 18.23 1.91 -8.01
C ASP A 163 18.96 2.07 -9.34
N SER A 164 20.21 2.54 -9.32
CA SER A 164 21.02 2.71 -10.54
C SER A 164 21.27 1.38 -11.24
N THR A 165 21.45 0.30 -10.49
CA THR A 165 21.60 -1.06 -11.04
C THR A 165 20.31 -1.52 -11.73
N THR A 166 19.16 -1.28 -11.13
CA THR A 166 17.85 -1.62 -11.72
C THR A 166 17.58 -0.84 -12.99
N VAL A 167 17.87 0.48 -12.98
CA VAL A 167 17.74 1.32 -14.18
C VAL A 167 18.64 0.82 -15.30
N ALA A 168 19.92 0.56 -15.03
CA ALA A 168 20.85 0.04 -16.04
C ALA A 168 20.41 -1.33 -16.59
N ALA A 169 19.89 -2.22 -15.76
CA ALA A 169 19.38 -3.51 -16.20
C ALA A 169 18.15 -3.37 -17.12
N LEU A 170 17.21 -2.48 -16.80
CA LEU A 170 16.04 -2.19 -17.63
C LEU A 170 16.43 -1.54 -18.96
N LEU A 171 17.35 -0.57 -18.93
CA LEU A 171 17.89 0.07 -20.14
C LEU A 171 18.60 -0.96 -21.03
N ASN A 172 19.47 -1.79 -20.47
CA ASN A 172 20.15 -2.83 -21.25
C ASN A 172 19.17 -3.80 -21.91
N ALA A 173 18.14 -4.23 -21.18
CA ALA A 173 17.09 -5.10 -21.73
C ALA A 173 16.27 -4.40 -22.85
N ALA A 174 16.17 -3.08 -22.81
CA ALA A 174 15.43 -2.31 -23.80
C ALA A 174 16.23 -1.94 -25.02
N ILE A 175 17.47 -1.45 -24.88
CA ILE A 175 18.25 -0.80 -25.94
C ILE A 175 19.62 -1.43 -26.19
N GLY A 176 20.04 -2.44 -25.42
CA GLY A 176 21.26 -3.22 -25.65
C GLY A 176 22.51 -2.35 -25.84
N ASP A 177 23.16 -2.48 -26.97
CA ASP A 177 24.43 -1.81 -27.30
C ASP A 177 24.35 -0.27 -27.40
N ASN A 178 23.14 0.29 -27.41
CA ASN A 178 22.95 1.73 -27.34
C ASN A 178 23.12 2.29 -25.91
N LEU A 179 23.30 1.43 -24.90
CA LEU A 179 23.57 1.81 -23.52
C LEU A 179 25.08 1.87 -23.26
N THR A 180 25.54 2.99 -22.72
CA THR A 180 26.85 3.14 -22.09
C THR A 180 26.70 3.44 -20.62
N CYS A 181 27.25 2.60 -19.78
CA CYS A 181 27.26 2.82 -18.32
C CYS A 181 28.59 3.45 -17.90
N VAL A 182 28.52 4.43 -17.01
CA VAL A 182 29.72 5.10 -16.44
C VAL A 182 29.67 4.93 -14.93
N PHE A 183 30.76 4.42 -14.37
CA PHE A 183 30.95 4.30 -12.93
C PHE A 183 32.16 5.12 -12.50
N ILE A 184 31.96 6.03 -11.54
CA ILE A 184 33.03 6.89 -11.02
C ILE A 184 33.36 6.45 -9.60
N ASP A 185 34.57 5.93 -9.42
CA ASP A 185 35.11 5.67 -8.10
C ASP A 185 35.80 6.92 -7.55
N GLN A 186 35.21 7.51 -6.53
CA GLN A 186 35.73 8.70 -5.85
C GLN A 186 36.62 8.35 -4.62
N GLY A 187 36.97 7.07 -4.44
CA GLY A 187 37.74 6.60 -3.31
C GLY A 187 36.96 6.44 -1.99
N PHE A 188 35.64 6.68 -1.98
CA PHE A 188 34.78 6.55 -0.81
C PHE A 188 34.00 5.22 -0.77
N MET A 189 34.29 4.32 -1.68
CA MET A 189 33.63 3.02 -1.76
C MET A 189 34.12 2.08 -0.65
N ARG A 190 33.27 1.14 -0.26
CA ARG A 190 33.67 0.08 0.66
C ARG A 190 34.75 -0.79 0.02
N LYS A 191 35.56 -1.45 0.86
CA LYS A 191 36.61 -2.35 0.38
C LYS A 191 36.06 -3.36 -0.65
N ASN A 192 36.69 -3.40 -1.82
CA ASN A 192 36.34 -4.25 -2.97
C ASN A 192 34.94 -4.02 -3.58
N GLU A 193 34.24 -2.94 -3.22
CA GLU A 193 32.91 -2.66 -3.74
C GLU A 193 32.93 -2.30 -5.22
N ALA A 194 33.85 -1.46 -5.63
CA ALA A 194 34.06 -1.07 -7.03
C ALA A 194 34.32 -2.29 -7.94
N GLU A 195 35.16 -3.20 -7.49
CA GLU A 195 35.47 -4.44 -8.23
C GLU A 195 34.25 -5.37 -8.31
N ARG A 196 33.46 -5.46 -7.23
CA ARG A 196 32.20 -6.23 -7.24
C ARG A 196 31.20 -5.65 -8.24
N ILE A 197 31.06 -4.34 -8.30
CA ILE A 197 30.16 -3.66 -9.23
C ILE A 197 30.60 -3.96 -10.66
N LYS A 198 31.87 -3.77 -10.98
CA LYS A 198 32.43 -4.08 -12.30
C LYS A 198 32.15 -5.52 -12.71
N ASN A 199 32.46 -6.49 -11.85
CA ASN A 199 32.19 -7.89 -12.11
C ASN A 199 30.70 -8.22 -12.29
N LEU A 200 29.81 -7.58 -11.53
CA LEU A 200 28.37 -7.75 -11.65
C LEU A 200 27.87 -7.32 -13.03
N PHE A 201 28.26 -6.15 -13.47
CA PHE A 201 27.80 -5.59 -14.74
C PHE A 201 28.40 -6.30 -15.94
N GLU A 202 29.72 -6.51 -15.97
CA GLU A 202 30.39 -7.15 -17.09
C GLU A 202 30.03 -8.65 -17.21
N LYS A 203 30.09 -9.40 -16.10
CA LYS A 203 29.90 -10.86 -16.15
C LYS A 203 28.45 -11.29 -16.11
N LYS A 204 27.61 -10.63 -15.28
CA LYS A 204 26.23 -11.06 -15.09
C LYS A 204 25.26 -10.35 -16.04
N PHE A 205 25.40 -9.04 -16.18
CA PHE A 205 24.50 -8.27 -17.05
C PHE A 205 25.03 -8.10 -18.48
N LYS A 206 26.30 -8.41 -18.74
CA LYS A 206 26.97 -8.21 -20.03
C LYS A 206 26.89 -6.76 -20.52
N ILE A 207 26.95 -5.81 -19.60
CA ILE A 207 26.92 -4.38 -19.87
C ILE A 207 28.35 -3.86 -19.82
N HIS A 208 28.76 -3.14 -20.87
CA HIS A 208 30.03 -2.46 -20.87
C HIS A 208 30.02 -1.25 -19.93
N ILE A 209 31.03 -1.14 -19.08
CA ILE A 209 31.19 -0.04 -18.13
C ILE A 209 32.46 0.74 -18.44
N ILE A 210 32.34 2.05 -18.56
CA ILE A 210 33.45 2.99 -18.50
C ILE A 210 33.73 3.26 -17.01
N TYR A 211 34.96 2.96 -16.58
CA TYR A 211 35.40 3.07 -15.21
C TYR A 211 36.40 4.22 -15.06
#